data_e0e1be15f5168534895e19b6240028d9
#
_entry.id   e0e1be15f5168534895e19b6240028d9
#
_cell.length_a   1.000
_cell.length_b   1.000
_cell.length_c   1.000
_cell.angle_alpha   90.00
_cell.angle_beta   90.00
_cell.angle_gamma   90.00
#
_symmetry.space_group_name_H-M   'P 1'
#
loop_
_entity.id
_entity.type
_entity.pdbx_description
1 polymer ?
#
loop_
_entity_poly.entity_id
_entity_poly.type
_entity_poly.pdbx_seq_one_letter_code
_entity_poly.pdbx_strand_id
1 'polypeptide(L)'
;MAVKVTVYMHITPNGMIATASDRGFSSKKAKADFIKMINKIKVNIVGRRTFDVAVKKGNFPLKGLNILVTKHKVKNKWPNVIVTSASPRKILKIVEQNGYSEAMVAGGKLATSFIKMGLVNDIYLNVEPVVFGRGIRLFSDEEFYKKLKLVDAKRFSKNEVRLHYKVLN
;
A
#
# COMPACT_ATOMS: atom_id res chain seq x y z
N MET A 1 -12.19 13.22 -12.89
CA MET A 1 -12.50 11.76 -12.82
C MET A 1 -12.08 11.26 -11.44
N ALA A 2 -12.82 10.32 -10.84
CA ALA A 2 -12.43 9.79 -9.52
C ALA A 2 -11.11 9.01 -9.62
N VAL A 3 -10.16 9.28 -8.73
CA VAL A 3 -8.87 8.58 -8.67
C VAL A 3 -9.10 7.13 -8.26
N LYS A 4 -8.61 6.19 -9.07
CA LYS A 4 -8.64 4.77 -8.77
C LYS A 4 -7.58 4.42 -7.73
N VAL A 5 -7.99 3.83 -6.62
CA VAL A 5 -7.11 3.49 -5.49
C VAL A 5 -6.87 1.99 -5.42
N THR A 6 -5.60 1.60 -5.42
CA THR A 6 -5.15 0.23 -5.26
C THR A 6 -4.40 0.05 -3.94
N VAL A 7 -4.79 -0.93 -3.15
CA VAL A 7 -3.98 -1.46 -2.04
C VAL A 7 -3.17 -2.63 -2.57
N TYR A 8 -1.86 -2.57 -2.48
CA TYR A 8 -0.96 -3.66 -2.87
C TYR A 8 -0.07 -4.04 -1.70
N MET A 9 -0.15 -5.28 -1.26
CA MET A 9 0.60 -5.76 -0.08
C MET A 9 1.17 -7.16 -0.27
N HIS A 10 2.36 -7.36 0.28
CA HIS A 10 2.88 -8.69 0.59
C HIS A 10 2.34 -9.08 1.96
N ILE A 11 1.69 -10.21 2.07
CA ILE A 11 1.09 -10.67 3.31
C ILE A 11 1.48 -12.10 3.64
N THR A 12 1.42 -12.43 4.91
CA THR A 12 1.45 -13.80 5.39
C THR A 12 0.05 -14.44 5.27
N PRO A 13 -0.10 -15.78 5.28
CA PRO A 13 -1.41 -16.44 5.32
C PRO A 13 -2.32 -15.99 6.45
N ASN A 14 -1.77 -15.54 7.57
CA ASN A 14 -2.52 -14.98 8.72
C ASN A 14 -2.65 -13.45 8.70
N GLY A 15 -2.43 -12.80 7.53
CA GLY A 15 -2.76 -11.38 7.29
C GLY A 15 -1.77 -10.35 7.79
N MET A 16 -0.53 -10.73 8.09
CA MET A 16 0.52 -9.80 8.51
C MET A 16 1.28 -9.21 7.31
N ILE A 17 1.60 -7.93 7.38
CA ILE A 17 2.37 -7.20 6.34
C ILE A 17 3.80 -6.85 6.76
N ALA A 18 4.10 -6.96 8.04
CA ALA A 18 5.44 -6.78 8.59
C ALA A 18 5.55 -7.46 9.95
N THR A 19 6.75 -7.89 10.32
CA THR A 19 7.08 -8.28 11.70
C THR A 19 7.08 -7.05 12.61
N ALA A 20 7.05 -7.26 13.92
CA ALA A 20 7.15 -6.15 14.90
C ALA A 20 8.45 -5.34 14.76
N SER A 21 9.52 -5.98 14.28
CA SER A 21 10.84 -5.37 14.05
C SER A 21 11.05 -4.88 12.60
N ASP A 22 10.02 -4.84 11.77
CA ASP A 22 10.10 -4.48 10.34
C ASP A 22 11.04 -5.36 9.50
N ARG A 23 11.29 -6.61 9.95
CA ARG A 23 12.00 -7.59 9.15
C ARG A 23 11.20 -7.90 7.87
N GLY A 24 11.84 -7.74 6.72
CA GLY A 24 11.23 -8.09 5.44
C GLY A 24 11.16 -9.61 5.25
N PHE A 25 10.06 -10.07 4.65
CA PHE A 25 9.82 -11.48 4.34
C PHE A 25 9.44 -11.72 2.86
N SER A 26 9.29 -10.62 2.10
CA SER A 26 8.90 -10.71 0.69
C SER A 26 9.99 -11.28 -0.19
N SER A 27 9.62 -12.19 -1.10
CA SER A 27 10.52 -12.77 -2.09
C SER A 27 11.05 -11.72 -3.08
N LYS A 28 12.15 -12.04 -3.78
CA LYS A 28 12.69 -11.18 -4.84
C LYS A 28 11.67 -10.99 -5.97
N LYS A 29 10.93 -12.03 -6.32
CA LYS A 29 9.91 -12.00 -7.38
C LYS A 29 8.75 -11.10 -7.00
N ALA A 30 8.25 -11.23 -5.78
CA ALA A 30 7.17 -10.38 -5.26
C ALA A 30 7.58 -8.90 -5.21
N LYS A 31 8.80 -8.58 -4.79
CA LYS A 31 9.33 -7.21 -4.84
C LYS A 31 9.42 -6.67 -6.27
N ALA A 32 9.85 -7.48 -7.23
CA ALA A 32 9.90 -7.07 -8.64
C ALA A 32 8.49 -6.80 -9.21
N ASP A 33 7.50 -7.59 -8.83
CA ASP A 33 6.11 -7.37 -9.24
C ASP A 33 5.53 -6.09 -8.62
N PHE A 34 5.82 -5.82 -7.35
CA PHE A 34 5.47 -4.55 -6.71
C PHE A 34 6.04 -3.35 -7.46
N ILE A 35 7.33 -3.40 -7.84
CA ILE A 35 7.98 -2.32 -8.60
C ILE A 35 7.33 -2.13 -9.98
N LYS A 36 6.95 -3.21 -10.66
CA LYS A 36 6.19 -3.12 -11.92
C LYS A 36 4.85 -2.41 -11.72
N MET A 37 4.12 -2.77 -10.67
CA MET A 37 2.83 -2.17 -10.36
C MET A 37 2.95 -0.68 -10.06
N ILE A 38 3.90 -0.27 -9.20
CA ILE A 38 4.06 1.14 -8.87
C ILE A 38 4.57 1.97 -10.04
N ASN A 39 5.42 1.41 -10.91
CA ASN A 39 5.87 2.09 -12.13
C ASN A 39 4.71 2.32 -13.13
N LYS A 40 3.69 1.45 -13.11
CA LYS A 40 2.47 1.62 -13.90
C LYS A 40 1.57 2.71 -13.30
N ILE A 41 1.31 2.65 -12.00
CA ILE A 41 0.40 3.57 -11.28
C ILE A 41 1.03 4.96 -11.12
N LYS A 42 2.35 5.03 -10.88
CA LYS A 42 3.15 6.25 -10.72
C LYS A 42 2.80 7.13 -9.51
N VAL A 43 1.87 6.76 -8.66
CA VAL A 43 1.55 7.47 -7.41
C VAL A 43 1.61 6.50 -6.24
N ASN A 44 2.44 6.82 -5.26
CA ASN A 44 2.63 6.03 -4.05
C ASN A 44 2.25 6.85 -2.81
N ILE A 45 1.22 6.43 -2.10
CA ILE A 45 0.75 7.06 -0.86
C ILE A 45 1.18 6.19 0.31
N VAL A 46 2.04 6.71 1.17
CA VAL A 46 2.64 5.97 2.29
C VAL A 46 2.44 6.67 3.62
N GLY A 47 2.25 5.88 4.67
CA GLY A 47 2.29 6.38 6.05
C GLY A 47 3.72 6.50 6.59
N ARG A 48 3.88 7.18 7.74
CA ARG A 48 5.17 7.48 8.36
C ARG A 48 6.06 6.23 8.56
N ARG A 49 5.54 5.16 9.14
CA ARG A 49 6.33 3.95 9.38
C ARG A 49 6.85 3.33 8.09
N THR A 50 6.01 3.22 7.06
CA THR A 50 6.42 2.70 5.74
C THR A 50 7.51 3.56 5.13
N PHE A 51 7.38 4.87 5.23
CA PHE A 51 8.38 5.83 4.79
C PHE A 51 9.71 5.64 5.51
N ASP A 52 9.72 5.62 6.85
CA ASP A 52 10.95 5.48 7.64
C ASP A 52 11.69 4.18 7.30
N VAL A 53 10.97 3.06 7.16
CA VAL A 53 11.54 1.77 6.75
C VAL A 53 12.11 1.81 5.33
N ALA A 54 11.38 2.43 4.39
CA ALA A 54 11.81 2.53 3.00
C ALA A 54 13.05 3.43 2.83
N VAL A 55 13.09 4.55 3.53
CA VAL A 55 14.27 5.46 3.56
C VAL A 55 15.48 4.75 4.15
N LYS A 56 15.34 4.07 5.30
CA LYS A 56 16.41 3.32 5.93
C LYS A 56 17.01 2.23 5.02
N LYS A 57 16.16 1.63 4.16
CA LYS A 57 16.57 0.60 3.20
C LYS A 57 17.06 1.16 1.85
N GLY A 58 17.08 2.48 1.67
CA GLY A 58 17.45 3.11 0.41
C GLY A 58 16.42 2.92 -0.72
N ASN A 59 15.18 2.59 -0.40
CA ASN A 59 14.11 2.28 -1.34
C ASN A 59 13.08 3.41 -1.49
N PHE A 60 13.44 4.63 -1.10
CA PHE A 60 12.56 5.80 -1.19
C PHE A 60 13.34 7.03 -1.69
N PRO A 61 12.77 7.90 -2.53
CA PRO A 61 11.41 7.81 -3.11
C PRO A 61 11.33 6.83 -4.29
N LEU A 62 10.12 6.39 -4.60
CA LEU A 62 9.85 5.64 -5.83
C LEU A 62 9.69 6.60 -7.02
N LYS A 63 9.75 6.08 -8.25
CA LYS A 63 9.46 6.87 -9.46
C LYS A 63 8.03 7.42 -9.40
N GLY A 64 7.83 8.62 -9.95
CA GLY A 64 6.55 9.33 -9.95
C GLY A 64 6.28 10.09 -8.65
N LEU A 65 5.02 10.37 -8.36
CA LEU A 65 4.60 11.13 -7.20
C LEU A 65 4.58 10.25 -5.94
N ASN A 66 5.20 10.72 -4.88
CA ASN A 66 5.12 10.10 -3.56
C ASN A 66 4.41 11.05 -2.60
N ILE A 67 3.43 10.55 -1.86
CA ILE A 67 2.69 11.30 -0.86
C ILE A 67 2.94 10.66 0.50
N LEU A 68 3.67 11.36 1.36
CA LEU A 68 3.91 10.95 2.74
C LEU A 68 2.82 11.53 3.64
N VAL A 69 2.02 10.64 4.23
CA VAL A 69 0.94 11.02 5.14
C VAL A 69 1.44 10.93 6.58
N THR A 70 1.59 12.09 7.22
CA THR A 70 2.07 12.17 8.61
C THR A 70 1.66 13.48 9.27
N LYS A 71 1.42 13.45 10.58
CA LYS A 71 1.23 14.65 11.43
C LYS A 71 2.55 15.22 11.95
N HIS A 72 3.64 14.48 11.83
CA HIS A 72 4.96 14.90 12.34
C HIS A 72 5.71 15.68 11.27
N LYS A 73 6.52 16.65 11.70
CA LYS A 73 7.43 17.36 10.80
C LYS A 73 8.44 16.39 10.18
N VAL A 74 8.65 16.51 8.88
CA VAL A 74 9.65 15.76 8.13
C VAL A 74 10.42 16.74 7.26
N LYS A 75 11.76 16.71 7.34
CA LYS A 75 12.59 17.45 6.39
C LYS A 75 12.52 16.77 5.03
N ASN A 76 11.72 17.32 4.14
CA ASN A 76 11.59 16.82 2.77
C ASN A 76 12.76 17.33 1.93
N LYS A 77 13.52 16.42 1.35
CA LYS A 77 14.66 16.70 0.46
C LYS A 77 14.44 16.21 -0.97
N TRP A 78 13.27 15.64 -1.26
CA TRP A 78 12.98 15.06 -2.56
C TRP A 78 11.91 15.86 -3.30
N PRO A 79 12.16 16.28 -4.55
CA PRO A 79 11.23 17.13 -5.30
C PRO A 79 9.91 16.42 -5.67
N ASN A 80 9.92 15.08 -5.77
CA ASN A 80 8.75 14.28 -6.12
C ASN A 80 7.99 13.74 -4.89
N VAL A 81 8.18 14.35 -3.71
CA VAL A 81 7.52 13.95 -2.46
C VAL A 81 6.69 15.10 -1.92
N ILE A 82 5.41 14.86 -1.70
CA ILE A 82 4.50 15.76 -0.97
C ILE A 82 4.30 15.21 0.44
N VAL A 83 4.57 16.03 1.45
CA VAL A 83 4.31 15.70 2.86
C VAL A 83 3.00 16.36 3.29
N THR A 84 2.07 15.59 3.83
CA THR A 84 0.76 16.09 4.24
C THR A 84 0.18 15.34 5.44
N SER A 85 -0.71 15.99 6.18
CA SER A 85 -1.57 15.37 7.20
C SER A 85 -3.04 15.33 6.77
N ALA A 86 -3.30 15.52 5.47
CA ALA A 86 -4.65 15.60 4.93
C ALA A 86 -5.43 14.29 5.07
N SER A 87 -6.76 14.38 5.07
CA SER A 87 -7.64 13.22 5.04
C SER A 87 -7.55 12.46 3.71
N PRO A 88 -7.94 11.16 3.64
CA PRO A 88 -7.87 10.38 2.41
C PRO A 88 -8.53 11.06 1.20
N ARG A 89 -9.71 11.67 1.36
CA ARG A 89 -10.38 12.40 0.27
C ARG A 89 -9.58 13.60 -0.22
N LYS A 90 -8.96 14.36 0.69
CA LYS A 90 -8.08 15.49 0.31
C LYS A 90 -6.80 15.01 -0.36
N ILE A 91 -6.24 13.88 0.06
CA ILE A 91 -5.08 13.25 -0.60
C ILE A 91 -5.41 12.89 -2.05
N LEU A 92 -6.59 12.31 -2.32
CA LEU A 92 -7.00 12.00 -3.69
C LEU A 92 -7.17 13.25 -4.56
N LYS A 93 -7.63 14.36 -3.98
CA LYS A 93 -7.63 15.67 -4.70
C LYS A 93 -6.21 16.12 -5.06
N ILE A 94 -5.23 15.94 -4.16
CA ILE A 94 -3.82 16.23 -4.46
C ILE A 94 -3.34 15.36 -5.64
N VAL A 95 -3.68 14.06 -5.65
CA VAL A 95 -3.33 13.15 -6.77
C VAL A 95 -3.91 13.66 -8.09
N GLU A 96 -5.19 14.02 -8.10
CA GLU A 96 -5.89 14.54 -9.29
C GLU A 96 -5.30 15.88 -9.78
N GLN A 97 -5.02 16.82 -8.85
CA GLN A 97 -4.40 18.12 -9.16
C GLN A 97 -2.99 17.99 -9.75
N ASN A 98 -2.29 16.88 -9.48
CA ASN A 98 -0.99 16.57 -10.09
C ASN A 98 -1.12 15.76 -11.40
N GLY A 99 -2.32 15.63 -11.96
CA GLY A 99 -2.57 15.02 -13.28
C GLY A 99 -2.62 13.48 -13.26
N TYR A 100 -2.80 12.85 -12.09
CA TYR A 100 -2.89 11.40 -11.98
C TYR A 100 -4.33 10.93 -11.72
N SER A 101 -4.68 9.80 -12.32
CA SER A 101 -5.99 9.14 -12.16
C SER A 101 -5.94 7.84 -11.36
N GLU A 102 -4.76 7.39 -10.96
CA GLU A 102 -4.56 6.18 -10.17
C GLU A 102 -3.58 6.44 -9.03
N ALA A 103 -3.76 5.77 -7.90
CA ALA A 103 -2.85 5.82 -6.77
C ALA A 103 -2.73 4.47 -6.07
N MET A 104 -1.56 4.15 -5.54
CA MET A 104 -1.32 2.99 -4.70
C MET A 104 -1.14 3.41 -3.25
N VAL A 105 -1.82 2.73 -2.33
CA VAL A 105 -1.73 2.96 -0.90
C VAL A 105 -0.97 1.83 -0.23
N ALA A 106 0.04 2.18 0.57
CA ALA A 106 0.86 1.24 1.33
C ALA A 106 0.88 1.56 2.83
N GLY A 107 0.81 0.51 3.65
CA GLY A 107 0.80 0.57 5.12
C GLY A 107 -0.58 0.35 5.74
N GLY A 108 -0.64 -0.49 6.79
CA GLY A 108 -1.90 -0.98 7.36
C GLY A 108 -2.85 0.11 7.84
N LYS A 109 -2.39 1.05 8.67
CA LYS A 109 -3.24 2.17 9.17
C LYS A 109 -3.79 3.03 8.04
N LEU A 110 -2.95 3.32 7.05
CA LEU A 110 -3.36 4.15 5.91
C LEU A 110 -4.36 3.41 5.02
N ALA A 111 -4.10 2.15 4.69
CA ALA A 111 -5.03 1.30 3.96
C ALA A 111 -6.39 1.19 4.67
N THR A 112 -6.38 1.05 6.02
CA THR A 112 -7.59 1.03 6.85
C THR A 112 -8.38 2.32 6.69
N SER A 113 -7.74 3.49 6.76
CA SER A 113 -8.44 4.77 6.62
C SER A 113 -9.07 4.96 5.24
N PHE A 114 -8.42 4.47 4.18
CA PHE A 114 -8.98 4.53 2.82
C PHE A 114 -10.14 3.54 2.61
N ILE A 115 -10.02 2.30 3.08
CA ILE A 115 -11.06 1.28 2.88
C ILE A 115 -12.32 1.59 3.70
N LYS A 116 -12.19 2.09 4.92
CA LYS A 116 -13.32 2.54 5.75
C LYS A 116 -14.13 3.63 5.06
N MET A 117 -13.50 4.55 4.36
CA MET A 117 -14.14 5.63 3.63
C MET A 117 -14.70 5.21 2.26
N GLY A 118 -14.60 3.93 1.87
CA GLY A 118 -15.06 3.43 0.57
C GLY A 118 -14.23 3.95 -0.60
N LEU A 119 -12.96 4.28 -0.39
CA LEU A 119 -12.09 4.88 -1.40
C LEU A 119 -11.18 3.87 -2.10
N VAL A 120 -11.13 2.61 -1.65
CA VAL A 120 -10.31 1.55 -2.26
C VAL A 120 -11.11 0.84 -3.34
N ASN A 121 -10.55 0.73 -4.54
CA ASN A 121 -11.16 0.01 -5.67
C ASN A 121 -10.63 -1.41 -5.82
N ASP A 122 -9.31 -1.58 -5.73
CA ASP A 122 -8.65 -2.87 -5.93
C ASP A 122 -7.72 -3.21 -4.77
N ILE A 123 -7.65 -4.49 -4.44
CA ILE A 123 -6.72 -5.04 -3.45
C ILE A 123 -5.92 -6.16 -4.12
N TYR A 124 -4.60 -6.02 -4.15
CA TYR A 124 -3.67 -7.06 -4.58
C TYR A 124 -2.90 -7.58 -3.37
N LEU A 125 -2.93 -8.89 -3.18
CA LEU A 125 -2.26 -9.57 -2.07
C LEU A 125 -1.30 -10.61 -2.63
N ASN A 126 0.00 -10.42 -2.42
CA ASN A 126 0.98 -11.47 -2.63
C ASN A 126 1.13 -12.22 -1.30
N VAL A 127 0.60 -13.44 -1.27
CA VAL A 127 0.66 -14.31 -0.09
C VAL A 127 1.99 -15.03 -0.09
N GLU A 128 2.84 -14.67 0.86
CA GLU A 128 4.17 -15.23 1.06
C GLU A 128 4.10 -16.48 1.94
N PRO A 129 4.91 -17.51 1.69
CA PRO A 129 4.85 -18.80 2.41
C PRO A 129 5.54 -18.75 3.78
N VAL A 130 5.16 -17.77 4.60
CA VAL A 130 5.68 -17.58 5.96
C VAL A 130 4.55 -17.17 6.90
N VAL A 131 4.66 -17.56 8.17
CA VAL A 131 3.76 -17.14 9.25
C VAL A 131 4.57 -16.67 10.44
N PHE A 132 4.04 -15.67 11.15
CA PHE A 132 4.54 -15.23 12.44
C PHE A 132 3.39 -14.66 13.29
N GLY A 133 3.48 -14.82 14.61
CA GLY A 133 2.38 -14.49 15.52
C GLY A 133 2.22 -13.00 15.76
N ARG A 134 3.31 -12.27 16.00
CA ARG A 134 3.29 -10.84 16.31
C ARG A 134 3.79 -10.00 15.14
N GLY A 135 2.99 -9.02 14.73
CA GLY A 135 3.35 -8.16 13.61
C GLY A 135 2.32 -7.08 13.33
N ILE A 136 2.44 -6.48 12.16
CA ILE A 136 1.51 -5.46 11.66
C ILE A 136 0.54 -6.13 10.71
N ARG A 137 -0.75 -5.96 10.98
CA ARG A 137 -1.83 -6.48 10.14
C ARG A 137 -2.01 -5.64 8.88
N LEU A 138 -2.56 -6.28 7.84
CA LEU A 138 -2.94 -5.61 6.59
C LEU A 138 -3.90 -4.44 6.84
N PHE A 139 -4.90 -4.66 7.68
CA PHE A 139 -5.79 -3.62 8.18
C PHE A 139 -5.65 -3.53 9.70
N SER A 140 -5.72 -2.30 10.24
CA SER A 140 -5.72 -2.04 11.67
C SER A 140 -6.93 -2.69 12.34
N ASP A 141 -6.81 -2.95 13.63
CA ASP A 141 -7.89 -3.49 14.45
C ASP A 141 -8.95 -2.40 14.70
N GLU A 142 -9.77 -2.18 13.70
CA GLU A 142 -10.86 -1.20 13.66
C GLU A 142 -12.09 -1.84 13.05
N GLU A 143 -13.27 -1.51 13.53
CA GLU A 143 -14.51 -2.04 12.99
C GLU A 143 -14.80 -1.47 11.60
N PHE A 144 -14.90 -2.36 10.62
CA PHE A 144 -15.45 -2.09 9.28
C PHE A 144 -15.81 -3.41 8.59
N TYR A 145 -16.69 -3.32 7.60
CA TYR A 145 -17.07 -4.46 6.76
C TYR A 145 -17.10 -4.02 5.29
N LYS A 146 -16.44 -4.77 4.43
CA LYS A 146 -16.47 -4.59 2.97
C LYS A 146 -16.53 -5.94 2.27
N LYS A 147 -17.47 -6.09 1.35
CA LYS A 147 -17.51 -7.25 0.45
C LYS A 147 -16.45 -7.10 -0.63
N LEU A 148 -15.84 -8.23 -0.98
CA LEU A 148 -14.84 -8.30 -2.04
C LEU A 148 -15.32 -9.26 -3.13
N LYS A 149 -15.01 -8.93 -4.39
CA LYS A 149 -15.18 -9.83 -5.53
C LYS A 149 -13.81 -10.31 -5.97
N LEU A 150 -13.57 -11.61 -5.93
CA LEU A 150 -12.35 -12.20 -6.51
C LEU A 150 -12.34 -11.95 -8.02
N VAL A 151 -11.26 -11.34 -8.51
CA VAL A 151 -11.02 -11.08 -9.94
C VAL A 151 -10.06 -12.10 -10.51
N ASP A 152 -8.97 -12.36 -9.78
CA ASP A 152 -7.92 -13.29 -10.21
C ASP A 152 -7.22 -13.91 -8.99
N ALA A 153 -6.87 -15.18 -9.12
CA ALA A 153 -6.07 -15.93 -8.16
C ALA A 153 -4.99 -16.68 -8.94
N LYS A 154 -3.78 -16.16 -8.93
CA LYS A 154 -2.70 -16.66 -9.76
C LYS A 154 -1.57 -17.23 -8.90
N ARG A 155 -1.14 -18.47 -9.24
CA ARG A 155 0.10 -19.01 -8.71
C ARG A 155 1.26 -18.16 -9.18
N PHE A 156 1.91 -17.50 -8.24
CA PHE A 156 2.94 -16.53 -8.53
C PHE A 156 4.34 -17.18 -8.61
N SER A 157 4.58 -18.16 -7.73
CA SER A 157 5.75 -19.05 -7.75
C SER A 157 5.37 -20.43 -7.26
N LYS A 158 6.34 -21.31 -6.99
CA LYS A 158 6.09 -22.66 -6.44
C LYS A 158 5.25 -22.61 -5.15
N ASN A 159 5.51 -21.60 -4.29
CA ASN A 159 4.94 -21.52 -2.94
C ASN A 159 4.15 -20.22 -2.69
N GLU A 160 3.95 -19.37 -3.70
CA GLU A 160 3.33 -18.03 -3.55
C GLU A 160 2.09 -17.92 -4.43
N VAL A 161 1.08 -17.22 -3.93
CA VAL A 161 -0.16 -16.89 -4.65
C VAL A 161 -0.37 -15.40 -4.65
N ARG A 162 -0.75 -14.83 -5.79
CA ARG A 162 -1.27 -13.49 -5.89
C ARG A 162 -2.79 -13.52 -6.02
N LEU A 163 -3.46 -12.80 -5.14
CA LEU A 163 -4.89 -12.58 -5.18
C LEU A 163 -5.18 -11.15 -5.62
N HIS A 164 -6.17 -10.99 -6.50
CA HIS A 164 -6.70 -9.68 -6.89
C HIS A 164 -8.20 -9.64 -6.57
N TYR A 165 -8.59 -8.66 -5.77
CA TYR A 165 -9.98 -8.41 -5.44
C TYR A 165 -10.40 -7.01 -5.86
N LYS A 166 -11.65 -6.87 -6.31
CA LYS A 166 -12.37 -5.60 -6.32
C LYS A 166 -13.12 -5.42 -5.01
N VAL A 167 -13.08 -4.20 -4.48
CA VAL A 167 -13.91 -3.82 -3.34
C VAL A 167 -15.30 -3.47 -3.85
N LEU A 168 -16.31 -4.11 -3.28
CA LEU A 168 -17.72 -3.81 -3.59
C LEU A 168 -18.22 -2.72 -2.65
N ASN A 169 -18.77 -1.67 -3.20
CA ASN A 169 -19.40 -0.56 -2.47
C ASN A 169 -20.84 -0.87 -2.13
#